data_1a783212e5b081e81406325d8bfeec2f
#
_entry.id   1a783212e5b081e81406325d8bfeec2f
#
_cell.length_a   1.000
_cell.length_b   1.000
_cell.length_c   1.000
_cell.angle_alpha   90.00
_cell.angle_beta   90.00
_cell.angle_gamma   90.00
#
_symmetry.space_group_name_H-M   'P 1'
#
loop_
_entity.id
_entity.type
_entity.pdbx_description
1 polymer ?
#
loop_
_entity_poly.entity_id
_entity_poly.type
_entity_poly.pdbx_seq_one_letter_code
_entity_poly.pdbx_strand_id
1 'polypeptide(L)'
;MGFAAAILAMVLLFAGCGQTETKTESSTAASETEDETLVHVLALKGPTSMGMVKMMSDNDSKESPADTFELAAAPDEVSAKLVQGEVDIAAVPANLASVLYNKTNGGVQVLAVNTLGVLYIVEDGDTVHSIVDLKGRTIYAGGKGATPEYALNYILEKNGLVPGEDATIEWKSEHAECVAALAEDADGIAMLPQPFVTTAQTKKETLRTALDLTEEWNKIQESEGTASTLVTGVTVVRTAFAKEHPEA
;
A
#
# COMPACT_ATOMS: atom_id res chain seq x y z
N MET A 1 42.88 65.90 -9.97
CA MET A 1 43.98 65.16 -10.64
C MET A 1 43.30 63.91 -11.20
N GLY A 2 42.81 63.80 -12.45
CA GLY A 2 43.49 63.93 -13.73
C GLY A 2 43.94 62.52 -14.10
N PHE A 3 43.48 61.88 -15.11
CA PHE A 3 43.47 61.87 -16.57
C PHE A 3 42.55 60.71 -17.05
N ALA A 4 41.58 60.73 -17.88
CA ALA A 4 41.38 61.03 -19.29
C ALA A 4 42.37 60.40 -20.29
N ALA A 5 41.87 59.50 -21.17
CA ALA A 5 42.18 59.30 -22.61
C ALA A 5 41.50 57.96 -23.04
N ALA A 6 40.53 57.85 -23.89
CA ALA A 6 40.23 58.31 -25.25
C ALA A 6 40.95 57.53 -26.34
N ILE A 7 40.16 57.08 -27.36
CA ILE A 7 40.44 56.81 -28.78
C ILE A 7 40.93 55.36 -29.07
N LEU A 8 40.41 54.59 -30.06
CA LEU A 8 40.19 54.89 -31.50
C LEU A 8 39.34 53.73 -32.12
N ALA A 9 38.41 54.11 -32.97
CA ALA A 9 37.68 53.28 -33.90
C ALA A 9 38.56 52.82 -35.05
N MET A 10 38.33 51.60 -35.56
CA MET A 10 38.74 51.27 -36.93
C MET A 10 37.72 50.35 -37.59
N VAL A 11 37.00 50.96 -38.54
CA VAL A 11 36.09 50.28 -39.49
C VAL A 11 37.00 49.78 -40.65
N LEU A 12 36.86 48.52 -41.00
CA LEU A 12 37.25 47.98 -42.28
C LEU A 12 36.14 47.11 -42.87
N LEU A 13 35.50 47.66 -43.90
CA LEU A 13 34.63 46.97 -44.82
C LEU A 13 35.52 46.15 -45.81
N PHE A 14 35.15 44.84 -45.90
CA PHE A 14 35.51 44.08 -47.11
C PHE A 14 34.24 43.29 -47.54
N ALA A 15 33.80 43.71 -48.75
CA ALA A 15 32.81 42.96 -49.52
C ALA A 15 33.53 41.79 -50.24
N GLY A 16 32.94 40.61 -50.21
CA GLY A 16 33.38 39.45 -50.98
C GLY A 16 32.24 38.46 -51.17
N CYS A 17 31.84 38.27 -52.42
CA CYS A 17 30.79 37.43 -52.93
C CYS A 17 30.96 35.94 -52.67
N GLY A 18 29.82 35.27 -52.40
CA GLY A 18 29.36 34.04 -53.05
C GLY A 18 29.99 32.73 -52.61
N GLN A 19 29.18 31.94 -51.82
CA GLN A 19 28.97 30.56 -52.16
C GLN A 19 27.83 30.00 -51.24
N THR A 20 26.87 29.37 -51.92
CA THR A 20 25.75 28.67 -51.30
C THR A 20 26.28 27.41 -50.61
N GLU A 21 26.31 27.38 -49.29
CA GLU A 21 26.51 26.14 -48.53
C GLU A 21 25.30 25.90 -47.64
N THR A 22 24.77 24.71 -47.81
CA THR A 22 23.66 24.10 -47.13
C THR A 22 23.88 24.15 -45.61
N LYS A 23 23.05 24.90 -44.87
CA LYS A 23 22.98 24.84 -43.41
C LYS A 23 22.45 23.48 -43.01
N THR A 24 23.32 22.60 -42.58
CA THR A 24 22.96 21.52 -41.70
C THR A 24 22.72 22.13 -40.32
N GLU A 25 21.47 22.28 -39.98
CA GLU A 25 21.09 22.55 -38.58
C GLU A 25 21.49 21.36 -37.75
N SER A 26 22.61 21.47 -37.07
CA SER A 26 22.91 20.59 -35.93
C SER A 26 21.95 20.96 -34.80
N SER A 27 20.83 20.24 -34.74
CA SER A 27 19.97 20.18 -33.58
C SER A 27 20.82 19.56 -32.46
N THR A 28 21.44 20.41 -31.66
CA THR A 28 21.90 19.99 -30.34
C THR A 28 20.63 19.76 -29.53
N ALA A 29 20.13 18.53 -29.56
CA ALA A 29 19.21 18.07 -28.54
C ALA A 29 19.95 18.21 -27.21
N ALA A 30 19.61 19.25 -26.46
CA ALA A 30 19.88 19.27 -25.04
C ALA A 30 19.17 18.02 -24.47
N SER A 31 19.93 17.04 -24.07
CA SER A 31 19.47 15.99 -23.18
C SER A 31 19.08 16.74 -21.90
N GLU A 32 17.81 17.07 -21.76
CA GLU A 32 17.23 17.31 -20.45
C GLU A 32 17.44 15.99 -19.70
N THR A 33 18.44 15.94 -18.85
CA THR A 33 18.45 14.97 -17.75
C THR A 33 17.25 15.36 -16.92
N GLU A 34 16.12 14.66 -17.12
CA GLU A 34 15.03 14.65 -16.16
C GLU A 34 15.69 14.29 -14.83
N ASP A 35 15.68 15.23 -13.91
CA ASP A 35 16.11 15.01 -12.53
C ASP A 35 15.07 14.04 -11.95
N GLU A 36 15.36 12.73 -12.02
CA GLU A 36 14.42 11.70 -11.56
C GLU A 36 14.09 11.99 -10.09
N THR A 37 12.85 12.35 -9.84
CA THR A 37 12.36 12.61 -8.48
C THR A 37 12.51 11.34 -7.65
N LEU A 38 13.28 11.42 -6.57
CA LEU A 38 13.42 10.32 -5.62
C LEU A 38 12.11 10.15 -4.84
N VAL A 39 11.50 8.97 -4.93
CA VAL A 39 10.25 8.62 -4.24
C VAL A 39 10.52 7.66 -3.09
N HIS A 40 10.09 8.03 -1.89
CA HIS A 40 10.17 7.17 -0.70
C HIS A 40 8.84 6.44 -0.49
N VAL A 41 8.86 5.11 -0.64
CA VAL A 41 7.68 4.25 -0.53
C VAL A 41 7.78 3.35 0.70
N LEU A 42 6.74 3.32 1.51
CA LEU A 42 6.62 2.44 2.67
C LEU A 42 5.38 1.57 2.56
N ALA A 43 5.53 0.27 2.76
CA ALA A 43 4.41 -0.65 2.71
C ALA A 43 4.37 -1.56 3.95
N LEU A 44 3.17 -1.92 4.40
CA LEU A 44 3.02 -2.93 5.44
C LEU A 44 3.35 -4.32 4.90
N LYS A 45 4.05 -5.12 5.70
CA LYS A 45 4.24 -6.56 5.43
C LYS A 45 2.89 -7.25 5.29
N GLY A 46 2.69 -7.94 4.18
CA GLY A 46 1.46 -8.68 3.90
C GLY A 46 0.77 -8.28 2.60
N PRO A 47 -0.56 -8.41 2.49
CA PRO A 47 -1.28 -8.22 1.23
C PRO A 47 -1.05 -6.85 0.58
N THR A 48 -0.99 -5.78 1.37
CA THR A 48 -0.85 -4.41 0.87
C THR A 48 0.47 -4.16 0.15
N SER A 49 1.57 -4.82 0.55
CA SER A 49 2.86 -4.70 -0.13
C SER A 49 3.00 -5.61 -1.36
N MET A 50 2.22 -6.68 -1.43
CA MET A 50 2.33 -7.65 -2.53
C MET A 50 2.06 -7.01 -3.90
N GLY A 51 1.15 -6.05 -3.99
CA GLY A 51 0.87 -5.31 -5.20
C GLY A 51 2.05 -4.48 -5.73
N MET A 52 3.03 -4.18 -4.87
CA MET A 52 4.21 -3.39 -5.20
C MET A 52 5.46 -4.21 -5.53
N VAL A 53 5.41 -5.56 -5.39
CA VAL A 53 6.59 -6.43 -5.56
C VAL A 53 7.27 -6.26 -6.92
N LYS A 54 6.48 -6.06 -7.99
CA LYS A 54 7.04 -5.83 -9.33
C LYS A 54 7.80 -4.51 -9.39
N MET A 55 7.27 -3.44 -8.82
CA MET A 55 7.92 -2.13 -8.76
C MET A 55 9.22 -2.21 -7.94
N MET A 56 9.20 -2.88 -6.79
CA MET A 56 10.38 -3.12 -5.96
C MET A 56 11.46 -3.86 -6.75
N SER A 57 11.10 -4.96 -7.41
CA SER A 57 12.04 -5.76 -8.22
C SER A 57 12.61 -4.98 -9.40
N ASP A 58 11.80 -4.17 -10.07
CA ASP A 58 12.26 -3.35 -11.20
C ASP A 58 13.21 -2.26 -10.73
N ASN A 59 12.91 -1.63 -9.58
CA ASN A 59 13.78 -0.63 -8.97
C ASN A 59 15.12 -1.24 -8.56
N ASP A 60 15.12 -2.39 -7.88
CA ASP A 60 16.33 -3.10 -7.45
C ASP A 60 17.22 -3.56 -8.64
N SER A 61 16.63 -3.71 -9.82
CA SER A 61 17.35 -4.11 -11.04
C SER A 61 18.01 -2.94 -11.79
N LYS A 62 17.73 -1.69 -11.42
CA LYS A 62 18.33 -0.49 -12.00
C LYS A 62 19.79 -0.33 -11.52
N GLU A 63 20.68 0.17 -12.39
CA GLU A 63 22.07 0.52 -11.99
C GLU A 63 22.09 1.63 -10.94
N SER A 64 21.14 2.56 -11.00
CA SER A 64 20.94 3.63 -10.03
C SER A 64 19.47 3.69 -9.68
N PRO A 65 19.03 2.98 -8.60
CA PRO A 65 17.67 3.08 -8.14
C PRO A 65 17.32 4.50 -7.73
N ALA A 66 16.25 5.06 -8.31
CA ALA A 66 15.75 6.38 -7.94
C ALA A 66 14.84 6.32 -6.71
N ASP A 67 14.10 5.21 -6.54
CA ASP A 67 13.12 5.07 -5.48
C ASP A 67 13.65 4.23 -4.31
N THR A 68 13.11 4.46 -3.13
CA THR A 68 13.35 3.62 -1.97
C THR A 68 12.08 2.91 -1.55
N PHE A 69 12.20 1.61 -1.25
CA PHE A 69 11.08 0.79 -0.75
C PHE A 69 11.43 0.23 0.63
N GLU A 70 10.58 0.51 1.61
CA GLU A 70 10.69 -0.03 2.96
C GLU A 70 9.45 -0.87 3.32
N LEU A 71 9.65 -1.88 4.17
CA LEU A 71 8.57 -2.70 4.71
C LEU A 71 8.44 -2.48 6.22
N ALA A 72 7.29 -1.95 6.64
CA ALA A 72 6.94 -1.77 8.04
C ALA A 72 6.23 -3.00 8.60
N ALA A 73 6.43 -3.27 9.89
CA ALA A 73 5.74 -4.34 10.59
C ALA A 73 4.36 -3.89 11.13
N ALA A 74 4.21 -2.61 11.48
CA ALA A 74 3.01 -2.09 12.13
C ALA A 74 2.46 -0.81 11.47
N PRO A 75 1.13 -0.60 11.49
CA PRO A 75 0.48 0.59 10.93
C PRO A 75 0.93 1.91 11.54
N ASP A 76 1.30 1.90 12.82
CA ASP A 76 1.73 3.11 13.55
C ASP A 76 3.07 3.64 13.01
N GLU A 77 3.99 2.75 12.62
CA GLU A 77 5.25 3.12 11.97
C GLU A 77 5.00 3.86 10.66
N VAL A 78 4.11 3.32 9.83
CA VAL A 78 3.72 3.96 8.56
C VAL A 78 3.11 5.33 8.79
N SER A 79 2.20 5.42 9.76
CA SER A 79 1.53 6.68 10.12
C SER A 79 2.52 7.76 10.55
N ALA A 80 3.49 7.39 11.39
CA ALA A 80 4.49 8.32 11.90
C ALA A 80 5.36 8.87 10.76
N LYS A 81 5.96 8.00 9.95
CA LYS A 81 6.84 8.39 8.85
C LYS A 81 6.13 9.23 7.79
N LEU A 82 4.88 8.87 7.45
CA LEU A 82 4.10 9.62 6.46
C LEU A 82 3.76 11.03 6.95
N VAL A 83 3.33 11.16 8.22
CA VAL A 83 3.00 12.46 8.82
C VAL A 83 4.24 13.34 8.99
N GLN A 84 5.40 12.76 9.28
CA GLN A 84 6.69 13.47 9.40
C GLN A 84 7.27 13.87 8.03
N GLY A 85 6.74 13.32 6.94
CA GLY A 85 7.25 13.57 5.59
C GLY A 85 8.50 12.78 5.24
N GLU A 86 8.81 11.72 5.99
CA GLU A 86 9.94 10.83 5.73
C GLU A 86 9.66 9.86 4.56
N VAL A 87 8.38 9.63 4.25
CA VAL A 87 7.92 8.85 3.10
C VAL A 87 6.88 9.63 2.33
N ASP A 88 6.82 9.39 1.03
CA ASP A 88 5.95 10.10 0.09
C ASP A 88 4.70 9.31 -0.23
N ILE A 89 4.85 8.01 -0.42
CA ILE A 89 3.80 7.06 -0.77
C ILE A 89 3.78 5.94 0.26
N ALA A 90 2.58 5.50 0.65
CA ALA A 90 2.45 4.36 1.54
C ALA A 90 1.31 3.43 1.15
N ALA A 91 1.54 2.10 1.27
CA ALA A 91 0.49 1.09 1.20
C ALA A 91 -0.02 0.78 2.61
N VAL A 92 -1.29 1.05 2.85
CA VAL A 92 -1.91 1.02 4.18
C VAL A 92 -3.27 0.32 4.18
N PRO A 93 -3.75 -0.17 5.34
CA PRO A 93 -5.14 -0.59 5.50
C PRO A 93 -6.11 0.55 5.13
N ALA A 94 -7.23 0.22 4.50
CA ALA A 94 -8.16 1.21 3.95
C ALA A 94 -8.69 2.20 5.01
N ASN A 95 -8.99 1.73 6.24
CA ASN A 95 -9.43 2.59 7.33
C ASN A 95 -8.35 3.60 7.75
N LEU A 96 -7.06 3.22 7.66
CA LEU A 96 -5.96 4.09 8.06
C LEU A 96 -5.83 5.31 7.14
N ALA A 97 -6.15 5.18 5.85
CA ALA A 97 -6.17 6.31 4.92
C ALA A 97 -7.15 7.41 5.41
N SER A 98 -8.33 7.02 5.89
CA SER A 98 -9.32 7.94 6.47
C SER A 98 -8.80 8.61 7.77
N VAL A 99 -8.15 7.83 8.64
CA VAL A 99 -7.55 8.35 9.87
C VAL A 99 -6.43 9.35 9.55
N LEU A 100 -5.55 9.03 8.61
CA LEU A 100 -4.47 9.92 8.17
C LEU A 100 -5.00 11.19 7.52
N TYR A 101 -6.01 11.08 6.64
CA TYR A 101 -6.66 12.24 6.03
C TYR A 101 -7.17 13.23 7.08
N ASN A 102 -7.89 12.74 8.08
CA ASN A 102 -8.43 13.56 9.15
C ASN A 102 -7.33 14.15 10.06
N LYS A 103 -6.34 13.35 10.46
CA LYS A 103 -5.23 13.81 11.30
C LYS A 103 -4.35 14.87 10.63
N THR A 104 -4.23 14.82 9.32
CA THR A 104 -3.39 15.73 8.52
C THR A 104 -4.19 16.86 7.87
N ASN A 105 -5.50 16.98 8.15
CA ASN A 105 -6.41 17.93 7.49
C ASN A 105 -6.31 17.88 5.95
N GLY A 106 -6.39 16.69 5.37
CA GLY A 106 -6.28 16.49 3.92
C GLY A 106 -4.84 16.41 3.39
N GLY A 107 -3.87 16.20 4.28
CA GLY A 107 -2.45 16.07 3.92
C GLY A 107 -2.10 14.77 3.20
N VAL A 108 -3.05 13.84 3.05
CA VAL A 108 -2.90 12.62 2.26
C VAL A 108 -4.07 12.44 1.29
N GLN A 109 -3.82 11.72 0.20
CA GLN A 109 -4.83 11.32 -0.79
C GLN A 109 -4.67 9.83 -1.10
N VAL A 110 -5.76 9.18 -1.50
CA VAL A 110 -5.72 7.80 -2.02
C VAL A 110 -5.38 7.87 -3.51
N LEU A 111 -4.33 7.18 -3.92
CA LEU A 111 -3.96 6.99 -5.32
C LEU A 111 -4.70 5.80 -5.95
N ALA A 112 -4.75 4.69 -5.21
CA ALA A 112 -5.32 3.46 -5.72
C ALA A 112 -5.84 2.56 -4.60
N VAL A 113 -6.82 1.71 -4.94
CA VAL A 113 -7.14 0.51 -4.17
C VAL A 113 -6.17 -0.57 -4.60
N ASN A 114 -5.38 -1.09 -3.68
CA ASN A 114 -4.35 -2.10 -3.98
C ASN A 114 -4.70 -3.50 -3.48
N THR A 115 -5.67 -3.62 -2.57
CA THR A 115 -6.07 -4.92 -2.01
C THR A 115 -7.58 -4.98 -1.80
N LEU A 116 -8.21 -5.98 -2.39
CA LEU A 116 -9.62 -6.30 -2.21
C LEU A 116 -9.75 -7.65 -1.51
N GLY A 117 -10.62 -7.73 -0.51
CA GLY A 117 -10.89 -8.97 0.22
C GLY A 117 -9.66 -9.53 0.94
N VAL A 118 -9.26 -10.75 0.58
CA VAL A 118 -8.07 -11.51 1.04
C VAL A 118 -8.11 -12.02 2.49
N LEU A 119 -9.24 -11.91 3.19
CA LEU A 119 -9.41 -12.40 4.56
C LEU A 119 -10.19 -13.72 4.55
N TYR A 120 -9.71 -14.68 5.33
CA TYR A 120 -10.29 -16.02 5.40
C TYR A 120 -10.35 -16.51 6.83
N ILE A 121 -11.38 -17.29 7.17
CA ILE A 121 -11.39 -18.13 8.37
C ILE A 121 -10.75 -19.46 7.99
N VAL A 122 -9.70 -19.81 8.72
CA VAL A 122 -8.96 -21.09 8.60
C VAL A 122 -9.18 -21.88 9.88
N GLU A 123 -9.47 -23.16 9.78
CA GLU A 123 -9.62 -24.04 10.94
C GLU A 123 -8.82 -25.33 10.78
N ASP A 124 -8.49 -25.95 11.93
CA ASP A 124 -8.08 -27.33 12.03
C ASP A 124 -9.29 -28.17 12.41
N GLY A 125 -9.88 -28.83 11.44
CA GLY A 125 -11.13 -29.56 11.61
C GLY A 125 -12.13 -29.32 10.48
N ASP A 126 -13.38 -29.67 10.74
CA ASP A 126 -14.50 -29.53 9.79
C ASP A 126 -15.78 -29.15 10.53
N THR A 127 -15.73 -28.06 11.28
CA THR A 127 -16.82 -27.61 12.16
C THR A 127 -17.40 -26.26 11.79
N VAL A 128 -16.69 -25.46 11.01
CA VAL A 128 -17.09 -24.12 10.58
C VAL A 128 -17.53 -24.14 9.12
N HIS A 129 -18.83 -24.02 8.87
CA HIS A 129 -19.42 -23.98 7.52
C HIS A 129 -20.16 -22.66 7.25
N SER A 130 -20.37 -21.86 8.30
CA SER A 130 -21.02 -20.55 8.25
C SER A 130 -20.52 -19.67 9.39
N ILE A 131 -20.81 -18.37 9.32
CA ILE A 131 -20.39 -17.41 10.36
C ILE A 131 -20.99 -17.75 11.73
N VAL A 132 -22.21 -18.28 11.78
CA VAL A 132 -22.87 -18.63 13.06
C VAL A 132 -22.18 -19.80 13.79
N ASP A 133 -21.40 -20.63 13.10
CA ASP A 133 -20.65 -21.74 13.71
C ASP A 133 -19.42 -21.23 14.52
N LEU A 134 -19.10 -19.94 14.40
CA LEU A 134 -18.08 -19.29 15.21
C LEU A 134 -18.55 -18.98 16.63
N LYS A 135 -19.84 -19.19 16.94
CA LYS A 135 -20.39 -18.97 18.28
C LYS A 135 -19.72 -19.86 19.32
N GLY A 136 -19.26 -19.26 20.41
CA GLY A 136 -18.55 -19.94 21.50
C GLY A 136 -17.10 -20.33 21.16
N ARG A 137 -16.59 -19.94 19.98
CA ARG A 137 -15.24 -20.28 19.54
C ARG A 137 -14.25 -19.12 19.80
N THR A 138 -12.97 -19.46 19.84
CA THR A 138 -11.89 -18.48 19.87
C THR A 138 -11.28 -18.38 18.48
N ILE A 139 -11.11 -17.15 18.00
CA ILE A 139 -10.53 -16.82 16.68
C ILE A 139 -9.21 -16.09 16.91
N TYR A 140 -8.09 -16.66 16.49
CA TYR A 140 -6.81 -15.95 16.45
C TYR A 140 -6.82 -14.97 15.28
N ALA A 141 -6.58 -13.69 15.54
CA ALA A 141 -6.64 -12.66 14.51
C ALA A 141 -5.52 -11.63 14.64
N GLY A 142 -5.03 -11.15 13.51
CA GLY A 142 -4.13 -10.01 13.42
C GLY A 142 -4.83 -8.78 12.87
N GLY A 143 -4.20 -7.60 13.03
CA GLY A 143 -4.71 -6.36 12.45
C GLY A 143 -5.76 -5.66 13.32
N LYS A 144 -5.61 -5.71 14.64
CA LYS A 144 -6.41 -4.92 15.58
C LYS A 144 -6.25 -3.41 15.27
N GLY A 145 -7.35 -2.67 15.27
CA GLY A 145 -7.38 -1.25 14.88
C GLY A 145 -7.30 -1.00 13.37
N ALA A 146 -7.23 -2.06 12.56
CA ALA A 146 -7.16 -1.97 11.10
C ALA A 146 -8.38 -2.63 10.43
N THR A 147 -8.47 -2.52 9.10
CA THR A 147 -9.61 -3.04 8.32
C THR A 147 -10.00 -4.48 8.66
N PRO A 148 -9.07 -5.43 8.94
CA PRO A 148 -9.44 -6.79 9.33
C PRO A 148 -10.36 -6.87 10.55
N GLU A 149 -10.10 -6.07 11.59
CA GLU A 149 -10.98 -6.03 12.78
C GLU A 149 -12.38 -5.54 12.44
N TYR A 150 -12.46 -4.42 11.72
CA TYR A 150 -13.76 -3.83 11.37
C TYR A 150 -14.56 -4.74 10.45
N ALA A 151 -13.91 -5.42 9.50
CA ALA A 151 -14.55 -6.36 8.61
C ALA A 151 -15.09 -7.59 9.37
N LEU A 152 -14.28 -8.19 10.24
CA LEU A 152 -14.70 -9.34 11.04
C LEU A 152 -15.88 -8.97 11.95
N ASN A 153 -15.78 -7.87 12.68
CA ASN A 153 -16.83 -7.42 13.59
C ASN A 153 -18.14 -7.18 12.83
N TYR A 154 -18.09 -6.47 11.71
CA TYR A 154 -19.26 -6.22 10.87
C TYR A 154 -19.91 -7.52 10.38
N ILE A 155 -19.12 -8.48 9.90
CA ILE A 155 -19.62 -9.76 9.41
C ILE A 155 -20.25 -10.56 10.56
N LEU A 156 -19.62 -10.60 11.74
CA LEU A 156 -20.19 -11.27 12.94
C LEU A 156 -21.52 -10.63 13.34
N GLU A 157 -21.58 -9.31 13.49
CA GLU A 157 -22.78 -8.56 13.89
C GLU A 157 -23.94 -8.76 12.90
N LYS A 158 -23.66 -8.73 11.60
CA LYS A 158 -24.68 -8.96 10.55
C LYS A 158 -25.22 -10.40 10.54
N ASN A 159 -24.46 -11.34 11.09
CA ASN A 159 -24.90 -12.73 11.29
C ASN A 159 -25.44 -12.99 12.72
N GLY A 160 -25.69 -11.93 13.50
CA GLY A 160 -26.32 -12.02 14.83
C GLY A 160 -25.40 -12.47 15.95
N LEU A 161 -24.08 -12.36 15.75
CA LEU A 161 -23.08 -12.64 16.78
C LEU A 161 -22.47 -11.33 17.31
N VAL A 162 -22.29 -11.26 18.63
CA VAL A 162 -21.64 -10.12 19.29
C VAL A 162 -20.12 -10.37 19.37
N PRO A 163 -19.28 -9.59 18.68
CA PRO A 163 -17.83 -9.77 18.75
C PRO A 163 -17.30 -9.61 20.17
N GLY A 164 -16.47 -10.56 20.60
CA GLY A 164 -15.91 -10.58 21.95
C GLY A 164 -16.81 -11.21 23.02
N GLU A 165 -18.11 -11.41 22.74
CA GLU A 165 -19.05 -12.08 23.63
C GLU A 165 -19.46 -13.45 23.08
N ASP A 166 -20.08 -13.48 21.88
CA ASP A 166 -20.49 -14.71 21.23
C ASP A 166 -19.32 -15.44 20.54
N ALA A 167 -18.34 -14.70 20.05
CA ALA A 167 -17.08 -15.23 19.52
C ALA A 167 -15.91 -14.47 20.15
N THR A 168 -15.01 -15.18 20.82
CA THR A 168 -13.80 -14.60 21.42
C THR A 168 -12.80 -14.31 20.32
N ILE A 169 -12.26 -13.09 20.27
CA ILE A 169 -11.22 -12.74 19.29
C ILE A 169 -9.92 -12.50 20.05
N GLU A 170 -8.94 -13.38 19.84
CA GLU A 170 -7.62 -13.25 20.42
C GLU A 170 -6.67 -12.54 19.45
N TRP A 171 -6.46 -11.25 19.68
CA TRP A 171 -5.64 -10.40 18.84
C TRP A 171 -4.15 -10.66 19.05
N LYS A 172 -3.45 -10.96 17.97
CA LYS A 172 -2.00 -11.08 17.89
C LYS A 172 -1.38 -9.84 17.25
N SER A 173 -0.13 -9.58 17.56
CA SER A 173 0.60 -8.42 17.00
C SER A 173 0.85 -8.56 15.51
N GLU A 174 1.13 -9.78 15.05
CA GLU A 174 1.39 -10.10 13.65
C GLU A 174 0.63 -11.35 13.20
N HIS A 175 0.35 -11.46 11.90
CA HIS A 175 -0.30 -12.65 11.33
C HIS A 175 0.53 -13.93 11.49
N ALA A 176 1.86 -13.81 11.55
CA ALA A 176 2.74 -14.95 11.79
C ALA A 176 2.50 -15.60 13.17
N GLU A 177 2.13 -14.80 14.18
CA GLU A 177 1.76 -15.30 15.52
C GLU A 177 0.42 -16.05 15.50
N CYS A 178 -0.54 -15.60 14.67
CA CYS A 178 -1.79 -16.32 14.45
C CYS A 178 -1.51 -17.71 13.82
N VAL A 179 -0.61 -17.77 12.83
CA VAL A 179 -0.19 -19.03 12.21
C VAL A 179 0.48 -19.96 13.22
N ALA A 180 1.30 -19.43 14.14
CA ALA A 180 1.94 -20.21 15.18
C ALA A 180 0.90 -20.77 16.19
N ALA A 181 -0.01 -19.93 16.67
CA ALA A 181 -1.09 -20.34 17.57
C ALA A 181 -1.98 -21.43 16.94
N LEU A 182 -2.38 -21.24 15.68
CA LEU A 182 -3.20 -22.20 14.93
C LEU A 182 -2.48 -23.56 14.75
N ALA A 183 -1.16 -23.56 14.59
CA ALA A 183 -0.39 -24.80 14.44
C ALA A 183 -0.36 -25.63 15.73
N GLU A 184 -0.43 -25.00 16.90
CA GLU A 184 -0.37 -25.63 18.22
C GLU A 184 -1.74 -26.05 18.76
N ASP A 185 -2.83 -25.45 18.24
CA ASP A 185 -4.20 -25.72 18.66
C ASP A 185 -4.85 -26.76 17.76
N ALA A 186 -5.34 -27.87 18.36
CA ALA A 186 -5.94 -28.98 17.59
C ALA A 186 -7.32 -28.65 17.02
N ASP A 187 -8.04 -27.71 17.64
CA ASP A 187 -9.36 -27.23 17.21
C ASP A 187 -9.31 -25.73 16.87
N GLY A 188 -8.11 -25.25 16.52
CA GLY A 188 -7.83 -23.84 16.33
C GLY A 188 -8.55 -23.23 15.14
N ILE A 189 -8.97 -21.97 15.32
CA ILE A 189 -9.56 -21.14 14.28
C ILE A 189 -8.77 -19.83 14.20
N ALA A 190 -8.43 -19.40 12.99
CA ALA A 190 -7.81 -18.11 12.80
C ALA A 190 -8.43 -17.34 11.63
N MET A 191 -8.45 -16.02 11.74
CA MET A 191 -8.65 -15.13 10.62
C MET A 191 -7.29 -14.73 10.04
N LEU A 192 -7.01 -15.17 8.83
CA LEU A 192 -5.74 -14.95 8.14
C LEU A 192 -5.95 -14.33 6.77
N PRO A 193 -5.08 -13.38 6.37
CA PRO A 193 -5.00 -12.96 4.98
C PRO A 193 -4.08 -13.90 4.17
N GLN A 194 -4.16 -13.85 2.83
CA GLN A 194 -3.08 -14.35 2.01
C GLN A 194 -1.83 -13.43 2.15
N PRO A 195 -0.61 -13.98 2.15
CA PRO A 195 -0.22 -15.38 1.93
C PRO A 195 -0.18 -16.24 3.21
N PHE A 196 -0.63 -15.72 4.35
CA PHE A 196 -0.54 -16.42 5.64
C PHE A 196 -1.42 -17.69 5.70
N VAL A 197 -2.54 -17.72 4.95
CA VAL A 197 -3.34 -18.94 4.78
C VAL A 197 -2.49 -20.05 4.19
N THR A 198 -1.82 -19.80 3.06
CA THR A 198 -0.92 -20.77 2.44
C THR A 198 0.24 -21.16 3.36
N THR A 199 0.80 -20.20 4.09
CA THR A 199 1.88 -20.47 5.07
C THR A 199 1.39 -21.39 6.18
N ALA A 200 0.18 -21.18 6.71
CA ALA A 200 -0.42 -22.04 7.74
C ALA A 200 -0.64 -23.46 7.23
N GLN A 201 -1.27 -23.60 6.06
CA GLN A 201 -1.54 -24.89 5.42
C GLN A 201 -0.27 -25.66 5.05
N THR A 202 0.81 -24.98 4.70
CA THR A 202 2.12 -25.62 4.48
C THR A 202 2.72 -26.16 5.76
N LYS A 203 2.46 -25.52 6.92
CA LYS A 203 2.95 -25.98 8.23
C LYS A 203 2.11 -27.11 8.81
N LYS A 204 0.81 -27.13 8.53
CA LYS A 204 -0.14 -28.11 9.05
C LYS A 204 -1.18 -28.43 7.97
N GLU A 205 -1.00 -29.56 7.30
CA GLU A 205 -1.79 -29.96 6.11
C GLU A 205 -3.27 -30.22 6.43
N THR A 206 -3.62 -30.39 7.72
CA THR A 206 -5.02 -30.57 8.16
C THR A 206 -5.82 -29.26 8.16
N LEU A 207 -5.14 -28.11 8.04
CA LEU A 207 -5.79 -26.81 8.01
C LEU A 207 -6.56 -26.61 6.71
N ARG A 208 -7.81 -26.22 6.80
CA ARG A 208 -8.63 -25.83 5.66
C ARG A 208 -9.05 -24.36 5.73
N THR A 209 -9.30 -23.78 4.58
CA THR A 209 -10.04 -22.53 4.48
C THR A 209 -11.51 -22.84 4.69
N ALA A 210 -12.06 -22.43 5.83
CA ALA A 210 -13.45 -22.67 6.20
C ALA A 210 -14.39 -21.66 5.53
N LEU A 211 -14.05 -20.36 5.61
CA LEU A 211 -14.87 -19.29 5.04
C LEU A 211 -14.00 -18.26 4.30
N ASP A 212 -14.50 -17.74 3.19
CA ASP A 212 -14.01 -16.55 2.52
C ASP A 212 -14.83 -15.34 3.02
N LEU A 213 -14.17 -14.42 3.75
CA LEU A 213 -14.86 -13.27 4.30
C LEU A 213 -15.29 -12.24 3.24
N THR A 214 -14.73 -12.31 2.03
CA THR A 214 -15.22 -11.51 0.89
C THR A 214 -16.58 -12.03 0.42
N GLU A 215 -16.74 -13.34 0.33
CA GLU A 215 -18.02 -13.94 -0.02
C GLU A 215 -19.08 -13.66 1.06
N GLU A 216 -18.72 -13.77 2.34
CA GLU A 216 -19.62 -13.44 3.45
C GLU A 216 -20.03 -11.96 3.43
N TRP A 217 -19.09 -11.06 3.16
CA TRP A 217 -19.37 -9.64 2.95
C TRP A 217 -20.37 -9.43 1.80
N ASN A 218 -20.15 -10.06 0.66
CA ASN A 218 -20.99 -9.91 -0.53
C ASN A 218 -22.42 -10.42 -0.25
N LYS A 219 -22.59 -11.56 0.45
CA LYS A 219 -23.91 -12.09 0.87
C LYS A 219 -24.67 -11.07 1.73
N ILE A 220 -23.99 -10.39 2.65
CA ILE A 220 -24.59 -9.33 3.48
C ILE A 220 -25.05 -8.18 2.61
N GLN A 221 -24.17 -7.69 1.71
CA GLN A 221 -24.49 -6.56 0.82
C GLN A 221 -25.71 -6.87 -0.07
N GLU A 222 -25.76 -8.07 -0.65
CA GLU A 222 -26.90 -8.53 -1.46
C GLU A 222 -28.18 -8.55 -0.62
N SER A 223 -28.14 -9.07 0.62
CA SER A 223 -29.30 -9.14 1.50
C SER A 223 -29.85 -7.77 1.90
N GLU A 224 -28.99 -6.78 2.01
CA GLU A 224 -29.33 -5.40 2.37
C GLU A 224 -29.67 -4.52 1.15
N GLY A 225 -29.51 -5.04 -0.07
CA GLY A 225 -29.72 -4.28 -1.30
C GLY A 225 -28.69 -3.16 -1.47
N THR A 226 -27.51 -3.33 -0.89
CA THR A 226 -26.39 -2.40 -1.00
C THR A 226 -25.33 -2.95 -1.94
N ALA A 227 -24.48 -2.07 -2.48
CA ALA A 227 -23.37 -2.47 -3.33
C ALA A 227 -22.08 -1.89 -2.74
N SER A 228 -21.35 -2.69 -2.00
CA SER A 228 -20.03 -2.32 -1.53
C SER A 228 -19.06 -3.48 -1.65
N THR A 229 -17.79 -3.16 -1.87
CA THR A 229 -16.71 -4.14 -1.96
C THR A 229 -15.86 -4.05 -0.71
N LEU A 230 -15.42 -5.20 -0.19
CA LEU A 230 -14.49 -5.24 0.94
C LEU A 230 -13.11 -4.75 0.48
N VAL A 231 -12.83 -3.46 0.67
CA VAL A 231 -11.52 -2.86 0.42
C VAL A 231 -10.68 -3.01 1.67
N THR A 232 -9.61 -3.79 1.60
CA THR A 232 -8.72 -4.03 2.73
C THR A 232 -7.45 -3.20 2.70
N GLY A 233 -6.98 -2.79 1.53
CA GLY A 233 -5.79 -1.99 1.39
C GLY A 233 -5.85 -0.94 0.28
N VAL A 234 -5.16 0.17 0.52
CA VAL A 234 -5.03 1.29 -0.41
C VAL A 234 -3.60 1.80 -0.44
N THR A 235 -3.23 2.42 -1.55
CA THR A 235 -2.02 3.23 -1.67
C THR A 235 -2.38 4.68 -1.46
N VAL A 236 -1.70 5.35 -0.55
CA VAL A 236 -1.86 6.78 -0.26
C VAL A 236 -0.58 7.54 -0.60
N VAL A 237 -0.73 8.81 -0.94
CA VAL A 237 0.37 9.75 -1.19
C VAL A 237 0.21 11.00 -0.34
N ARG A 238 1.31 11.62 0.06
CA ARG A 238 1.26 12.97 0.64
C ARG A 238 0.74 13.98 -0.37
N THR A 239 -0.28 14.75 0.00
CA THR A 239 -0.92 15.74 -0.90
C THR A 239 0.07 16.78 -1.43
N ALA A 240 1.05 17.19 -0.62
CA ALA A 240 2.11 18.12 -1.04
C ALA A 240 2.97 17.49 -2.14
N PHE A 241 3.47 16.27 -1.90
CA PHE A 241 4.29 15.53 -2.87
C PHE A 241 3.58 15.34 -4.21
N ALA A 242 2.31 14.88 -4.19
CA ALA A 242 1.54 14.68 -5.42
C ALA A 242 1.29 15.97 -6.23
N LYS A 243 1.33 17.14 -5.58
CA LYS A 243 1.20 18.44 -6.26
C LYS A 243 2.52 18.93 -6.82
N GLU A 244 3.63 18.65 -6.13
CA GLU A 244 4.98 19.07 -6.53
C GLU A 244 5.55 18.16 -7.63
N HIS A 245 5.16 16.87 -7.62
CA HIS A 245 5.66 15.83 -8.51
C HIS A 245 4.50 15.01 -9.11
N PRO A 246 3.66 15.62 -9.97
CA PRO A 246 2.50 14.94 -10.56
C PRO A 246 2.87 13.84 -11.57
N GLU A 247 4.13 13.82 -12.02
CA GLU A 247 4.70 12.84 -12.96
C GLU A 247 5.33 11.62 -12.27
N ALA A 248 5.57 11.66 -10.96
CA ALA A 248 6.25 10.62 -10.17
C ALA A 248 5.39 9.36 -9.95
#